data_4c60805df9cc1b1547c9bbfb3be5a874
#
_entry.id   4c60805df9cc1b1547c9bbfb3be5a874
#
_cell.length_a   1.000
_cell.length_b   1.000
_cell.length_c   1.000
_cell.angle_alpha   90.00
_cell.angle_beta   90.00
_cell.angle_gamma   90.00
#
_symmetry.space_group_name_H-M   'P 1'
#
loop_
_entity.id
_entity.type
_entity.pdbx_description
1 polymer ?
#
loop_
_entity_poly.entity_id
_entity_poly.type
_entity_poly.pdbx_seq_one_letter_code
_entity_poly.pdbx_strand_id
1 'polypeptide(L)'
;MSKRILVVEDQADNRRIVRDLLTRSGYEIVEAVTGEEGVTLAETQHPDLILMDIQLPIIDGYEAARRIKANPALQHIPIIAVTSYALSGDDVKAFAAGCDAYVAKPFSPRALLAKVREYLP
;
A
#
# COMPACT_ATOMS: atom_id res chain seq x y z
N MET A 1 19.30 -8.82 -3.66
CA MET A 1 18.52 -7.84 -4.44
C MET A 1 17.48 -7.19 -3.54
N SER A 2 17.25 -5.91 -3.77
CA SER A 2 16.27 -5.18 -2.96
C SER A 2 14.85 -5.58 -3.31
N LYS A 3 14.00 -5.70 -2.32
CA LYS A 3 12.57 -5.85 -2.54
C LYS A 3 11.97 -4.50 -2.94
N ARG A 4 10.98 -4.55 -3.80
CA ARG A 4 10.33 -3.35 -4.35
C ARG A 4 8.96 -3.16 -3.71
N ILE A 5 8.71 -1.95 -3.21
CA ILE A 5 7.43 -1.59 -2.58
C ILE A 5 6.78 -0.48 -3.39
N LEU A 6 5.52 -0.67 -3.78
CA LEU A 6 4.72 0.37 -4.40
C LEU A 6 3.97 1.12 -3.31
N VAL A 7 4.17 2.44 -3.25
CA VAL A 7 3.49 3.31 -2.29
C VAL A 7 2.46 4.15 -3.05
N VAL A 8 1.19 3.96 -2.76
CA VAL A 8 0.09 4.70 -3.38
C VAL A 8 -0.46 5.69 -2.35
N GLU A 9 -0.14 6.97 -2.53
CA GLU A 9 -0.48 8.03 -1.59
C GLU A 9 -0.55 9.35 -2.36
N ASP A 10 -1.68 10.04 -2.27
CA ASP A 10 -1.87 11.29 -3.02
C ASP A 10 -1.20 12.50 -2.38
N GLN A 11 -0.95 12.47 -1.07
CA GLN A 11 -0.33 13.60 -0.37
C GLN A 11 1.18 13.48 -0.40
N ALA A 12 1.83 14.50 -0.97
CA ALA A 12 3.28 14.48 -1.19
C ALA A 12 4.09 14.34 0.10
N ASP A 13 3.67 15.02 1.17
CA ASP A 13 4.39 14.96 2.44
C ASP A 13 4.34 13.57 3.06
N ASN A 14 3.16 12.95 3.06
CA ASN A 14 3.00 11.60 3.59
C ASN A 14 3.77 10.59 2.76
N ARG A 15 3.71 10.74 1.44
CA ARG A 15 4.43 9.84 0.52
C ARG A 15 5.93 9.93 0.73
N ARG A 16 6.46 11.15 0.93
CA ARG A 16 7.89 11.36 1.18
C ARG A 16 8.35 10.72 2.48
N ILE A 17 7.55 10.84 3.54
CA ILE A 17 7.88 10.25 4.85
C ILE A 17 8.00 8.73 4.72
N VAL A 18 7.04 8.10 4.07
CA VAL A 18 7.04 6.65 3.88
C VAL A 18 8.20 6.23 2.98
N ARG A 19 8.41 6.94 1.88
CA ARG A 19 9.52 6.66 0.97
C ARG A 19 10.86 6.71 1.68
N ASP A 20 11.10 7.77 2.47
CA ASP A 20 12.39 7.95 3.15
C ASP A 20 12.63 6.86 4.18
N LEU A 21 11.58 6.50 4.94
CA LEU A 21 11.67 5.43 5.93
C LEU A 21 12.05 4.10 5.27
N LEU A 22 11.34 3.73 4.23
CA LEU A 22 11.52 2.41 3.61
C LEU A 22 12.79 2.35 2.78
N THR A 23 13.17 3.47 2.14
CA THR A 23 14.43 3.53 1.40
C THR A 23 15.61 3.32 2.35
N ARG A 24 15.58 3.95 3.52
CA ARG A 24 16.62 3.77 4.53
C ARG A 24 16.68 2.34 5.04
N SER A 25 15.58 1.64 4.98
CA SER A 25 15.50 0.24 5.44
C SER A 25 15.92 -0.76 4.35
N GLY A 26 16.35 -0.28 3.18
CA GLY A 26 16.89 -1.12 2.14
C GLY A 26 15.93 -1.52 1.04
N TYR A 27 14.71 -0.97 1.04
CA TYR A 27 13.72 -1.28 0.02
C TYR A 27 13.81 -0.31 -1.17
N GLU A 28 13.48 -0.80 -2.36
CA GLU A 28 13.31 0.03 -3.55
C GLU A 28 11.87 0.50 -3.59
N ILE A 29 11.65 1.81 -3.80
CA ILE A 29 10.31 2.40 -3.74
C ILE A 29 9.85 2.87 -5.10
N VAL A 30 8.62 2.51 -5.46
CA VAL A 30 7.89 3.03 -6.61
C VAL A 30 6.71 3.81 -6.06
N GLU A 31 6.46 5.01 -6.58
CA GLU A 31 5.43 5.90 -6.04
C GLU A 31 4.29 6.11 -7.04
N ALA A 32 3.06 6.11 -6.53
CA ALA A 32 1.86 6.45 -7.28
C ALA A 32 1.07 7.49 -6.51
N VAL A 33 0.44 8.42 -7.21
CA VAL A 33 -0.32 9.51 -6.59
C VAL A 33 -1.83 9.31 -6.69
N THR A 34 -2.28 8.36 -7.51
CA THR A 34 -3.70 8.01 -7.66
C THR A 34 -3.88 6.49 -7.58
N GLY A 35 -5.11 6.06 -7.32
CA GLY A 35 -5.42 4.65 -7.32
C GLY A 35 -5.21 4.01 -8.69
N GLU A 36 -5.58 4.72 -9.75
CA GLU A 36 -5.40 4.22 -11.12
C GLU A 36 -3.93 4.05 -11.47
N GLU A 37 -3.11 5.02 -11.11
CA GLU A 37 -1.66 4.91 -11.31
C GLU A 37 -1.10 3.73 -10.52
N GLY A 38 -1.60 3.53 -9.29
CA GLY A 38 -1.20 2.40 -8.48
C GLY A 38 -1.49 1.07 -9.16
N VAL A 39 -2.67 0.92 -9.76
CA VAL A 39 -3.03 -0.30 -10.50
C VAL A 39 -2.07 -0.49 -11.69
N THR A 40 -1.83 0.58 -12.47
CA THR A 40 -0.94 0.52 -13.62
C THR A 40 0.48 0.15 -13.23
N LEU A 41 1.01 0.76 -12.15
CA LEU A 41 2.36 0.47 -11.70
C LEU A 41 2.49 -0.94 -11.11
N ALA A 42 1.43 -1.45 -10.47
CA ALA A 42 1.44 -2.84 -10.02
C ALA A 42 1.59 -3.78 -11.22
N GLU A 43 0.90 -3.49 -12.32
CA GLU A 43 0.97 -4.30 -13.53
C GLU A 43 2.33 -4.23 -14.22
N THR A 44 2.94 -3.05 -14.25
CA THR A 44 4.19 -2.84 -15.00
C THR A 44 5.45 -3.09 -14.20
N GLN A 45 5.41 -2.84 -12.88
CA GLN A 45 6.59 -2.93 -12.03
C GLN A 45 6.65 -4.20 -11.19
N HIS A 46 5.55 -4.93 -11.06
CA HIS A 46 5.46 -6.17 -10.26
C HIS A 46 6.12 -6.01 -8.89
N PRO A 47 5.61 -5.09 -8.04
CA PRO A 47 6.21 -4.89 -6.72
C PRO A 47 6.05 -6.13 -5.84
N ASP A 48 6.88 -6.21 -4.81
CA ASP A 48 6.81 -7.31 -3.84
C ASP A 48 5.79 -7.03 -2.75
N LEU A 49 5.40 -5.76 -2.59
CA LEU A 49 4.41 -5.32 -1.59
C LEU A 49 3.81 -4.00 -2.05
N ILE A 50 2.55 -3.78 -1.69
CA ILE A 50 1.85 -2.51 -1.98
C ILE A 50 1.35 -1.90 -0.68
N LEU A 51 1.72 -0.63 -0.44
CA LEU A 51 1.10 0.18 0.61
C LEU A 51 0.05 1.05 -0.07
N MET A 52 -1.22 0.85 0.28
CA MET A 52 -2.34 1.47 -0.39
C MET A 52 -3.10 2.37 0.55
N ASP A 53 -3.02 3.70 0.35
CA ASP A 53 -3.87 4.62 1.07
C ASP A 53 -5.31 4.40 0.63
N ILE A 54 -6.22 4.39 1.60
CA ILE A 54 -7.64 4.17 1.31
C ILE A 54 -8.32 5.48 0.88
N GLN A 55 -7.94 6.61 1.48
CA GLN A 55 -8.55 7.91 1.17
C GLN A 55 -7.90 8.54 -0.06
N LEU A 56 -8.20 8.00 -1.23
CA LEU A 56 -7.70 8.52 -2.50
C LEU A 56 -8.84 9.17 -3.28
N PRO A 57 -8.56 10.21 -4.09
CA PRO A 57 -9.59 10.80 -4.94
C PRO A 57 -9.90 9.90 -6.13
N ILE A 58 -11.07 10.08 -6.74
CA ILE A 58 -11.57 9.41 -7.95
C ILE A 58 -11.90 7.95 -7.65
N ILE A 59 -10.92 7.05 -7.63
CA ILE A 59 -11.12 5.71 -7.09
C ILE A 59 -10.36 5.62 -5.76
N ASP A 60 -11.02 5.07 -4.74
CA ASP A 60 -10.37 4.93 -3.44
C ASP A 60 -9.46 3.70 -3.41
N GLY A 61 -8.77 3.51 -2.29
CA GLY A 61 -7.84 2.40 -2.15
C GLY A 61 -8.52 1.03 -2.17
N TYR A 62 -9.78 0.94 -1.74
CA TYR A 62 -10.52 -0.32 -1.81
C TYR A 62 -10.74 -0.75 -3.26
N GLU A 63 -11.16 0.19 -4.10
CA GLU A 63 -11.37 -0.11 -5.52
C GLU A 63 -10.06 -0.46 -6.21
N ALA A 64 -8.99 0.28 -5.92
CA ALA A 64 -7.68 -0.02 -6.47
C ALA A 64 -7.21 -1.42 -6.06
N ALA A 65 -7.39 -1.78 -4.79
CA ALA A 65 -7.03 -3.12 -4.29
C ALA A 65 -7.83 -4.21 -4.98
N ARG A 66 -9.15 -4.00 -5.16
CA ARG A 66 -9.99 -4.96 -5.86
C ARG A 66 -9.50 -5.19 -7.29
N ARG A 67 -9.15 -4.12 -8.00
CA ARG A 67 -8.65 -4.22 -9.38
C ARG A 67 -7.34 -4.98 -9.45
N ILE A 68 -6.44 -4.75 -8.50
CA ILE A 68 -5.17 -5.44 -8.44
C ILE A 68 -5.41 -6.93 -8.16
N LYS A 69 -6.21 -7.26 -7.17
CA LYS A 69 -6.47 -8.65 -6.79
C LYS A 69 -7.31 -9.40 -7.81
N ALA A 70 -8.02 -8.69 -8.68
CA ALA A 70 -8.77 -9.32 -9.78
C ALA A 70 -7.84 -9.81 -10.89
N ASN A 71 -6.61 -9.32 -10.95
CA ASN A 71 -5.63 -9.75 -11.95
C ASN A 71 -4.87 -10.96 -11.43
N PRO A 72 -5.00 -12.14 -12.07
CA PRO A 72 -4.33 -13.36 -11.59
C PRO A 72 -2.81 -13.23 -11.48
N ALA A 73 -2.18 -12.38 -12.31
CA ALA A 73 -0.74 -12.16 -12.26
C ALA A 73 -0.31 -11.38 -11.01
N LEU A 74 -1.25 -10.69 -10.32
CA LEU A 74 -0.95 -9.81 -9.20
C LEU A 74 -1.57 -10.27 -7.89
N GLN A 75 -2.36 -11.34 -7.90
CA GLN A 75 -3.09 -11.81 -6.71
C GLN A 75 -2.17 -12.15 -5.55
N HIS A 76 -0.96 -12.56 -5.81
CA HIS A 76 0.01 -12.97 -4.79
C HIS A 76 0.67 -11.79 -4.09
N ILE A 77 0.56 -10.57 -4.61
CA ILE A 77 1.25 -9.41 -4.04
C ILE A 77 0.50 -8.97 -2.79
N PRO A 78 1.15 -8.92 -1.61
CA PRO A 78 0.48 -8.44 -0.40
C PRO A 78 0.13 -6.95 -0.52
N ILE A 79 -1.06 -6.59 -0.08
CA ILE A 79 -1.51 -5.19 -0.02
C ILE A 79 -1.78 -4.84 1.44
N ILE A 80 -1.09 -3.82 1.93
CA ILE A 80 -1.33 -3.26 3.26
C ILE A 80 -2.12 -1.96 3.07
N ALA A 81 -3.37 -1.94 3.56
CA ALA A 81 -4.19 -0.74 3.52
C ALA A 81 -3.73 0.24 4.59
N VAL A 82 -3.69 1.53 4.26
CA VAL A 82 -3.35 2.59 5.21
C VAL A 82 -4.56 3.49 5.32
N THR A 83 -5.13 3.64 6.52
CA THR A 83 -6.41 4.32 6.69
C THR A 83 -6.46 5.17 7.94
N SER A 84 -7.16 6.32 7.86
CA SER A 84 -7.44 7.18 9.01
C SER A 84 -8.70 6.74 9.76
N TYR A 85 -9.45 5.78 9.24
CA TYR A 85 -10.78 5.43 9.75
C TYR A 85 -10.85 4.02 10.33
N ALA A 86 -9.79 3.58 11.00
CA ALA A 86 -9.70 2.20 11.52
C ALA A 86 -10.84 1.83 12.47
N LEU A 87 -11.42 2.83 13.17
CA LEU A 87 -12.50 2.58 14.14
C LEU A 87 -13.88 2.50 13.47
N SER A 88 -13.98 2.73 12.17
CA SER A 88 -15.26 2.77 11.44
C SER A 88 -15.55 1.50 10.66
N GLY A 89 -14.85 0.40 10.95
CA GLY A 89 -15.03 -0.85 10.22
C GLY A 89 -14.24 -0.92 8.93
N ASP A 90 -13.27 -0.03 8.74
CA ASP A 90 -12.42 -0.01 7.55
C ASP A 90 -11.57 -1.27 7.44
N ASP A 91 -11.24 -1.91 8.55
CA ASP A 91 -10.52 -3.18 8.53
C ASP A 91 -11.31 -4.24 7.79
N VAL A 92 -12.63 -4.34 8.06
CA VAL A 92 -13.51 -5.29 7.38
C VAL A 92 -13.55 -4.99 5.88
N LYS A 93 -13.70 -3.70 5.52
CA LYS A 93 -13.74 -3.29 4.12
C LYS A 93 -12.42 -3.56 3.41
N ALA A 94 -11.30 -3.34 4.11
CA ALA A 94 -9.98 -3.59 3.54
C ALA A 94 -9.81 -5.08 3.20
N PHE A 95 -10.15 -5.96 4.14
CA PHE A 95 -10.04 -7.40 3.89
C PHE A 95 -11.02 -7.87 2.82
N ALA A 96 -12.24 -7.32 2.79
CA ALA A 96 -13.22 -7.64 1.75
C ALA A 96 -12.73 -7.20 0.36
N ALA A 97 -11.93 -6.15 0.27
CA ALA A 97 -11.34 -5.69 -0.98
C ALA A 97 -10.11 -6.50 -1.40
N GLY A 98 -9.65 -7.41 -0.55
CA GLY A 98 -8.50 -8.26 -0.85
C GLY A 98 -7.20 -7.80 -0.21
N CYS A 99 -7.23 -6.80 0.66
CA CYS A 99 -6.04 -6.38 1.39
C CYS A 99 -5.64 -7.45 2.40
N ASP A 100 -4.34 -7.62 2.58
CA ASP A 100 -3.80 -8.66 3.48
C ASP A 100 -3.64 -8.15 4.91
N ALA A 101 -3.50 -6.83 5.08
CA ALA A 101 -3.36 -6.21 6.38
C ALA A 101 -3.78 -4.75 6.29
N TYR A 102 -3.86 -4.06 7.44
CA TYR A 102 -4.09 -2.63 7.44
C TYR A 102 -3.28 -1.97 8.55
N VAL A 103 -3.00 -0.67 8.37
CA VAL A 103 -2.31 0.16 9.35
C VAL A 103 -3.13 1.43 9.52
N ALA A 104 -3.42 1.80 10.76
CA ALA A 104 -4.18 3.00 11.05
C ALA A 104 -3.27 4.23 11.09
N LYS A 105 -3.75 5.35 10.54
CA LYS A 105 -3.08 6.64 10.67
C LYS A 105 -3.59 7.34 11.95
N PRO A 106 -2.76 8.10 12.65
CA PRO A 106 -1.32 8.21 12.44
C PRO A 106 -0.59 6.96 12.92
N PHE A 107 0.42 6.55 12.17
CA PHE A 107 1.23 5.39 12.57
C PHE A 107 2.64 5.87 12.91
N SER A 108 3.33 5.12 13.80
CA SER A 108 4.74 5.39 14.03
C SER A 108 5.57 4.76 12.91
N PRO A 109 6.74 5.33 12.58
CA PRO A 109 7.63 4.69 11.60
C PRO A 109 7.98 3.25 11.96
N ARG A 110 8.17 2.98 13.25
CA ARG A 110 8.49 1.63 13.73
C ARG A 110 7.34 0.66 13.47
N ALA A 111 6.09 1.09 13.71
CA ALA A 111 4.92 0.25 13.51
C ALA A 111 4.73 -0.10 12.03
N LEU A 112 4.91 0.88 11.15
CA LEU A 112 4.79 0.64 9.72
C LEU A 112 5.88 -0.32 9.24
N LEU A 113 7.12 -0.08 9.65
CA LEU A 113 8.23 -0.93 9.25
C LEU A 113 8.06 -2.36 9.76
N ALA A 114 7.56 -2.53 10.98
CA ALA A 114 7.29 -3.85 11.53
C ALA A 114 6.25 -4.59 10.70
N LYS A 115 5.20 -3.89 10.27
CA LYS A 115 4.16 -4.49 9.43
C LYS A 115 4.71 -4.89 8.07
N VAL A 116 5.54 -4.04 7.46
CA VAL A 116 6.18 -4.36 6.18
C VAL A 116 7.05 -5.60 6.32
N ARG A 117 7.81 -5.71 7.40
CA ARG A 117 8.72 -6.83 7.61
C ARG A 117 8.01 -8.15 7.87
N GLU A 118 6.74 -8.13 8.25
CA GLU A 118 5.95 -9.36 8.33
C GLU A 118 5.81 -10.02 6.97
N TYR A 119 5.81 -9.23 5.89
CA TYR A 119 5.65 -9.71 4.52
C TYR A 119 6.97 -9.76 3.75
N LEU A 120 7.91 -8.89 4.09
CA LEU A 120 9.21 -8.78 3.44
C LEU A 120 10.32 -8.80 4.50
N PRO A 121 10.55 -9.95 5.14
CA PRO A 121 11.55 -10.06 6.20
C PRO A 121 12.98 -9.80 5.76
#